data_e021294cd6caf54a4a965f5434497f88
#
_entry.id   e021294cd6caf54a4a965f5434497f88
#
_cell.length_a   1.000
_cell.length_b   1.000
_cell.length_c   1.000
_cell.angle_alpha   90.00
_cell.angle_beta   90.00
_cell.angle_gamma   90.00
#
_symmetry.space_group_name_H-M   'P 1'
#
loop_
_entity.id
_entity.type
_entity.pdbx_description
1 polymer ?
#
loop_
_entity_poly.entity_id
_entity_poly.type
_entity_poly.pdbx_seq_one_letter_code
_entity_poly.pdbx_strand_id
1 'polypeptide(L)'
;VNVDFAPTFLDLAGVDVPPEMQGRSLLPILSDAEPDDWPESMYYRYWMHGDWAHNVPAHYGVRTKTHKLIGYYNDPLGQAGADGPVQPPEWELFDLVADPAEMRNVITDPAYGAVARELQMELRRLQTELGDEPHANADAELDRLLA
;
A
#
# COMPACT_ATOMS: atom_id res chain seq x y z
N VAL A 1 0.75 -5.25 -10.22
CA VAL A 1 -0.15 -4.09 -9.93
C VAL A 1 -0.51 -3.35 -11.22
N ASN A 2 -1.42 -2.36 -11.19
CA ASN A 2 -1.88 -1.68 -12.40
C ASN A 2 -0.78 -0.86 -13.12
N VAL A 3 0.20 -0.37 -12.40
CA VAL A 3 1.37 0.32 -12.97
C VAL A 3 2.22 -0.59 -13.89
N ASP A 4 2.06 -1.91 -13.77
CA ASP A 4 2.80 -2.90 -14.55
C ASP A 4 2.21 -3.13 -15.96
N PHE A 5 0.97 -2.71 -16.21
CA PHE A 5 0.31 -2.96 -17.52
C PHE A 5 0.98 -2.19 -18.65
N ALA A 6 1.29 -0.90 -18.46
CA ALA A 6 1.91 -0.10 -19.51
C ALA A 6 3.31 -0.64 -19.89
N PRO A 7 4.23 -0.91 -18.95
CA PRO A 7 5.48 -1.59 -19.26
C PRO A 7 5.30 -2.93 -20.00
N THR A 8 4.30 -3.72 -19.58
CA THR A 8 4.02 -5.01 -20.22
C THR A 8 3.58 -4.84 -21.68
N PHE A 9 2.74 -3.86 -21.98
CA PHE A 9 2.31 -3.62 -23.36
C PHE A 9 3.46 -3.10 -24.24
N LEU A 10 4.33 -2.26 -23.71
CA LEU A 10 5.51 -1.79 -24.44
C LEU A 10 6.46 -2.96 -24.75
N ASP A 11 6.72 -3.80 -23.77
CA ASP A 11 7.57 -4.98 -23.91
C ASP A 11 7.00 -5.98 -24.92
N LEU A 12 5.68 -6.25 -24.88
CA LEU A 12 4.97 -7.05 -25.90
C LEU A 12 5.10 -6.46 -27.31
N ALA A 13 5.14 -5.14 -27.43
CA ALA A 13 5.30 -4.46 -28.70
C ALA A 13 6.77 -4.36 -29.17
N GLY A 14 7.72 -4.82 -28.37
CA GLY A 14 9.16 -4.69 -28.65
C GLY A 14 9.66 -3.24 -28.55
N VAL A 15 9.01 -2.42 -27.73
CA VAL A 15 9.35 -1.01 -27.47
C VAL A 15 10.01 -0.90 -26.10
N ASP A 16 11.10 -0.14 -26.02
CA ASP A 16 11.79 0.10 -24.75
C ASP A 16 10.86 0.76 -23.73
N VAL A 17 10.89 0.25 -22.50
CA VAL A 17 10.14 0.83 -21.38
C VAL A 17 10.86 2.10 -20.89
N PRO A 18 10.22 3.27 -20.91
CA PRO A 18 10.81 4.51 -20.41
C PRO A 18 11.20 4.38 -18.91
N PRO A 19 12.37 4.93 -18.51
CA PRO A 19 12.86 4.79 -17.14
C PRO A 19 12.01 5.51 -16.08
N GLU A 20 11.12 6.40 -16.50
CA GLU A 20 10.16 7.11 -15.62
C GLU A 20 8.99 6.21 -15.19
N MET A 21 8.78 5.08 -15.83
CA MET A 21 7.74 4.13 -15.46
C MET A 21 8.16 3.34 -14.22
N GLN A 22 7.35 3.42 -13.17
CA GLN A 22 7.62 2.74 -11.90
C GLN A 22 7.29 1.25 -11.92
N GLY A 23 6.44 0.81 -12.86
CA GLY A 23 6.05 -0.58 -13.02
C GLY A 23 7.07 -1.42 -13.78
N ARG A 24 6.87 -2.74 -13.76
CA ARG A 24 7.69 -3.74 -14.46
C ARG A 24 6.84 -4.53 -15.44
N SER A 25 7.44 -5.02 -16.53
CA SER A 25 6.76 -5.95 -17.42
C SER A 25 6.40 -7.25 -16.71
N LEU A 26 5.16 -7.70 -16.89
CA LEU A 26 4.66 -8.97 -16.37
C LEU A 26 5.05 -10.16 -17.28
N LEU A 27 5.69 -9.94 -18.43
CA LEU A 27 6.03 -11.00 -19.37
C LEU A 27 6.88 -12.13 -18.75
N PRO A 28 7.88 -11.86 -17.90
CA PRO A 28 8.64 -12.94 -17.27
C PRO A 28 7.74 -13.88 -16.45
N ILE A 29 6.80 -13.32 -15.66
CA ILE A 29 5.87 -14.11 -14.84
C ILE A 29 4.89 -14.89 -15.75
N LEU A 30 4.37 -14.24 -16.80
CA LEU A 30 3.47 -14.87 -17.75
C LEU A 30 4.12 -16.00 -18.57
N SER A 31 5.47 -16.03 -18.59
CA SER A 31 6.27 -17.06 -19.26
C SER A 31 6.91 -18.06 -18.29
N ASP A 32 6.38 -18.16 -17.06
CA ASP A 32 6.91 -19.01 -15.98
C ASP A 32 8.41 -18.77 -15.67
N ALA A 33 8.89 -17.54 -15.88
CA ALA A 33 10.26 -17.10 -15.65
C ALA A 33 10.29 -15.97 -14.62
N GLU A 34 9.71 -16.18 -13.43
CA GLU A 34 9.70 -15.19 -12.37
C GLU A 34 11.13 -14.82 -11.98
N PRO A 35 11.53 -13.54 -12.11
CA PRO A 35 12.85 -13.09 -11.70
C PRO A 35 13.06 -13.19 -10.19
N ASP A 36 14.28 -13.50 -9.75
CA ASP A 36 14.64 -13.58 -8.32
C ASP A 36 14.46 -12.23 -7.59
N ASP A 37 14.50 -11.12 -8.32
CA ASP A 37 14.31 -9.75 -7.80
C ASP A 37 12.87 -9.25 -7.91
N TRP A 38 11.89 -10.12 -8.11
CA TRP A 38 10.49 -9.70 -8.17
C TRP A 38 10.02 -9.12 -6.84
N PRO A 39 9.31 -7.97 -6.82
CA PRO A 39 8.87 -7.34 -5.59
C PRO A 39 7.96 -8.26 -4.76
N GLU A 40 8.29 -8.45 -3.48
CA GLU A 40 7.48 -9.24 -2.56
C GLU A 40 6.42 -8.44 -1.83
N SER A 41 6.45 -7.12 -1.98
CA SER A 41 5.53 -6.16 -1.40
C SER A 41 5.07 -5.14 -2.43
N MET A 42 3.91 -4.57 -2.21
CA MET A 42 3.40 -3.45 -2.97
C MET A 42 2.90 -2.33 -2.06
N TYR A 43 3.17 -1.09 -2.47
CA TYR A 43 2.61 0.11 -1.89
C TYR A 43 1.40 0.55 -2.68
N TYR A 44 0.41 1.13 -2.00
CA TYR A 44 -0.72 1.83 -2.62
C TYR A 44 -1.16 3.01 -1.76
N ARG A 45 -1.77 4.02 -2.38
CA ARG A 45 -2.35 5.17 -1.72
C ARG A 45 -3.66 5.58 -2.38
N TYR A 46 -4.65 5.89 -1.57
CA TYR A 46 -5.92 6.46 -1.98
C TYR A 46 -6.06 7.86 -1.40
N TRP A 47 -6.17 8.85 -2.29
CA TRP A 47 -6.13 10.27 -1.93
C TRP A 47 -7.52 10.89 -1.70
N MET A 48 -8.56 10.30 -2.28
CA MET A 48 -9.88 10.89 -2.41
C MET A 48 -10.73 10.66 -1.17
N HIS A 49 -10.33 11.29 -0.04
CA HIS A 49 -11.05 11.17 1.23
C HIS A 49 -12.51 11.54 1.09
N GLY A 50 -13.41 10.60 1.43
CA GLY A 50 -14.85 10.85 1.48
C GLY A 50 -15.47 11.31 0.16
N ASP A 51 -14.87 10.99 -0.99
CA ASP A 51 -15.40 11.41 -2.29
C ASP A 51 -16.84 10.94 -2.51
N TRP A 52 -17.57 11.69 -3.32
CA TRP A 52 -19.01 11.47 -3.54
C TRP A 52 -19.35 10.10 -4.16
N ALA A 53 -18.42 9.46 -4.85
CA ALA A 53 -18.65 8.20 -5.55
C ALA A 53 -18.42 6.98 -4.66
N HIS A 54 -17.37 7.00 -3.84
CA HIS A 54 -16.93 5.84 -3.06
C HIS A 54 -17.09 6.03 -1.56
N ASN A 55 -17.05 7.29 -1.08
CA ASN A 55 -17.12 7.61 0.34
C ASN A 55 -16.12 6.81 1.19
N VAL A 56 -14.92 6.60 0.66
CA VAL A 56 -13.85 5.84 1.32
C VAL A 56 -12.88 6.80 1.99
N PRO A 57 -12.44 6.53 3.24
CA PRO A 57 -11.41 7.32 3.89
C PRO A 57 -10.07 7.27 3.14
N ALA A 58 -9.37 8.40 3.11
CA ALA A 58 -8.03 8.48 2.55
C ALA A 58 -7.07 7.57 3.32
N HIS A 59 -6.32 6.75 2.61
CA HIS A 59 -5.45 5.75 3.22
C HIS A 59 -4.25 5.41 2.34
N TYR A 60 -3.27 4.80 2.93
CA TYR A 60 -2.16 4.14 2.25
C TYR A 60 -1.87 2.80 2.92
N GLY A 61 -1.09 1.98 2.25
CA GLY A 61 -0.76 0.69 2.85
C GLY A 61 0.31 -0.07 2.10
N VAL A 62 0.75 -1.13 2.75
CA VAL A 62 1.64 -2.12 2.18
C VAL A 62 0.98 -3.50 2.24
N ARG A 63 1.10 -4.24 1.16
CA ARG A 63 0.66 -5.63 1.07
C ARG A 63 1.82 -6.51 0.66
N THR A 64 2.00 -7.61 1.37
CA THR A 64 2.88 -8.73 1.03
C THR A 64 2.05 -9.94 0.58
N LYS A 65 2.69 -11.07 0.34
CA LYS A 65 2.01 -12.35 0.07
C LYS A 65 1.20 -12.86 1.28
N THR A 66 1.58 -12.47 2.50
CA THR A 66 1.04 -13.02 3.75
C THR A 66 0.29 -12.03 4.62
N HIS A 67 0.59 -10.75 4.52
CA HIS A 67 -0.01 -9.73 5.39
C HIS A 67 -0.33 -8.44 4.63
N LYS A 68 -1.23 -7.64 5.20
CA LYS A 68 -1.57 -6.31 4.70
C LYS A 68 -1.70 -5.33 5.87
N LEU A 69 -0.96 -4.21 5.81
CA LEU A 69 -1.05 -3.11 6.77
C LEU A 69 -1.65 -1.89 6.06
N ILE A 70 -2.68 -1.30 6.65
CA ILE A 70 -3.39 -0.13 6.11
C ILE A 70 -3.41 0.97 7.17
N GLY A 71 -3.00 2.18 6.78
CA GLY A 71 -3.13 3.40 7.58
C GLY A 71 -4.16 4.34 6.96
N TYR A 72 -5.31 4.46 7.60
CA TYR A 72 -6.33 5.47 7.28
C TYR A 72 -5.90 6.78 7.92
N TYR A 73 -5.34 7.70 7.14
CA TYR A 73 -4.95 9.01 7.67
C TYR A 73 -6.11 10.00 7.76
N ASN A 74 -7.26 9.67 7.18
CA ASN A 74 -8.55 10.33 7.38
C ASN A 74 -8.51 11.86 7.19
N ASP A 75 -7.73 12.33 6.22
CA ASP A 75 -7.51 13.75 5.94
C ASP A 75 -7.66 14.01 4.43
N PRO A 76 -8.51 14.94 4.00
CA PRO A 76 -8.65 15.31 2.60
C PRO A 76 -7.42 16.03 2.03
N LEU A 77 -6.49 16.51 2.86
CA LEU A 77 -5.25 17.20 2.47
C LEU A 77 -5.46 18.33 1.45
N GLY A 78 -6.65 18.90 1.36
CA GLY A 78 -7.00 19.91 0.37
C GLY A 78 -7.03 19.40 -1.08
N GLN A 79 -7.09 18.09 -1.30
CA GLN A 79 -7.15 17.50 -2.64
C GLN A 79 -8.47 17.81 -3.32
N ALA A 80 -8.42 18.19 -4.62
CA ALA A 80 -9.62 18.41 -5.41
C ALA A 80 -10.44 17.11 -5.52
N GLY A 81 -11.70 17.17 -5.11
CA GLY A 81 -12.60 16.02 -5.12
C GLY A 81 -12.61 15.21 -3.82
N ALA A 82 -11.67 15.45 -2.89
CA ALA A 82 -11.79 14.95 -1.53
C ALA A 82 -12.76 15.82 -0.73
N ASP A 83 -13.51 15.22 0.17
CA ASP A 83 -14.53 15.87 0.99
C ASP A 83 -14.54 15.31 2.41
N GLY A 84 -15.29 15.95 3.29
CA GLY A 84 -15.45 15.52 4.67
C GLY A 84 -14.44 16.11 5.65
N PRO A 85 -14.70 15.96 6.95
CA PRO A 85 -13.85 16.47 8.01
C PRO A 85 -12.63 15.58 8.23
N VAL A 86 -11.52 16.17 8.67
CA VAL A 86 -10.38 15.42 9.22
C VAL A 86 -10.86 14.60 10.42
N GLN A 87 -10.50 13.33 10.46
CA GLN A 87 -10.81 12.40 11.54
C GLN A 87 -9.55 11.80 12.15
N PRO A 88 -9.62 11.22 13.36
CA PRO A 88 -8.49 10.49 13.91
C PRO A 88 -8.01 9.39 12.95
N PRO A 89 -6.70 9.19 12.81
CA PRO A 89 -6.17 8.11 12.01
C PRO A 89 -6.47 6.74 12.64
N GLU A 90 -6.60 5.74 11.80
CA GLU A 90 -6.84 4.35 12.19
C GLU A 90 -5.88 3.42 11.45
N TRP A 91 -5.57 2.26 12.07
CA TRP A 91 -4.72 1.26 11.46
C TRP A 91 -5.36 -0.11 11.46
N GLU A 92 -5.13 -0.83 10.38
CA GLU A 92 -5.56 -2.21 10.22
C GLU A 92 -4.41 -3.09 9.79
N LEU A 93 -4.32 -4.28 10.40
CA LEU A 93 -3.41 -5.34 10.01
C LEU A 93 -4.21 -6.61 9.77
N PHE A 94 -3.99 -7.23 8.62
CA PHE A 94 -4.62 -8.49 8.25
C PHE A 94 -3.59 -9.57 7.97
N ASP A 95 -3.82 -10.76 8.52
CA ASP A 95 -3.11 -11.99 8.18
C ASP A 95 -3.85 -12.69 7.03
N LEU A 96 -3.32 -12.55 5.82
CA LEU A 96 -3.96 -13.05 4.60
C LEU A 96 -3.91 -14.58 4.46
N VAL A 97 -3.10 -15.26 5.27
CA VAL A 97 -3.01 -16.71 5.30
C VAL A 97 -4.06 -17.29 6.24
N ALA A 98 -4.16 -16.74 7.46
CA ALA A 98 -5.13 -17.19 8.45
C ALA A 98 -6.56 -16.64 8.19
N ASP A 99 -6.66 -15.46 7.60
CA ASP A 99 -7.91 -14.75 7.30
C ASP A 99 -7.88 -14.14 5.88
N PRO A 100 -7.97 -14.95 4.84
CA PRO A 100 -7.93 -14.46 3.45
C PRO A 100 -9.13 -13.56 3.07
N ALA A 101 -10.18 -13.52 3.88
CA ALA A 101 -11.33 -12.64 3.71
C ALA A 101 -11.17 -11.29 4.42
N GLU A 102 -10.07 -11.07 5.14
CA GLU A 102 -9.75 -9.82 5.83
C GLU A 102 -10.86 -9.35 6.80
N MET A 103 -11.43 -10.30 7.55
CA MET A 103 -12.54 -10.04 8.47
C MET A 103 -12.09 -9.63 9.87
N ARG A 104 -10.82 -9.86 10.21
CA ARG A 104 -10.29 -9.63 11.55
C ARG A 104 -9.08 -8.71 11.52
N ASN A 105 -9.24 -7.49 12.00
CA ASN A 105 -8.10 -6.60 12.25
C ASN A 105 -7.31 -7.10 13.48
N VAL A 106 -6.01 -7.39 13.28
CA VAL A 106 -5.11 -7.92 14.32
C VAL A 106 -4.06 -6.91 14.79
N ILE A 107 -4.19 -5.62 14.44
CA ILE A 107 -3.19 -4.57 14.75
C ILE A 107 -2.91 -4.44 16.27
N THR A 108 -3.90 -4.72 17.11
CA THR A 108 -3.78 -4.64 18.56
C THR A 108 -3.48 -5.99 19.23
N ASP A 109 -3.34 -7.07 18.46
CA ASP A 109 -3.00 -8.39 18.97
C ASP A 109 -1.49 -8.47 19.20
N PRO A 110 -1.00 -8.68 20.45
CA PRO A 110 0.43 -8.73 20.75
C PRO A 110 1.21 -9.81 19.97
N ALA A 111 0.52 -10.87 19.53
CA ALA A 111 1.14 -11.92 18.72
C ALA A 111 1.62 -11.41 17.36
N TYR A 112 1.05 -10.34 16.85
CA TYR A 112 1.39 -9.73 15.56
C TYR A 112 2.29 -8.51 15.68
N GLY A 113 2.72 -8.12 16.88
CA GLY A 113 3.52 -6.91 17.10
C GLY A 113 4.84 -6.88 16.31
N ALA A 114 5.52 -8.03 16.15
CA ALA A 114 6.73 -8.11 15.33
C ALA A 114 6.43 -7.89 13.85
N VAL A 115 5.40 -8.56 13.32
CA VAL A 115 4.94 -8.43 11.93
C VAL A 115 4.52 -6.99 11.63
N ALA A 116 3.78 -6.35 12.54
CA ALA A 116 3.36 -4.97 12.37
C ALA A 116 4.55 -4.00 12.25
N ARG A 117 5.61 -4.19 13.04
CA ARG A 117 6.85 -3.39 12.94
C ARG A 117 7.60 -3.64 11.63
N GLU A 118 7.69 -4.88 11.19
CA GLU A 118 8.31 -5.21 9.89
C GLU A 118 7.57 -4.54 8.74
N LEU A 119 6.24 -4.60 8.73
CA LEU A 119 5.42 -3.96 7.71
C LEU A 119 5.47 -2.42 7.80
N GLN A 120 5.58 -1.84 8.99
CA GLN A 120 5.81 -0.40 9.16
C GLN A 120 7.14 0.03 8.52
N MET A 121 8.21 -0.72 8.75
CA MET A 121 9.52 -0.44 8.13
C MET A 121 9.45 -0.57 6.60
N GLU A 122 8.80 -1.61 6.10
CA GLU A 122 8.63 -1.83 4.67
C GLU A 122 7.77 -0.73 4.02
N LEU A 123 6.67 -0.32 4.66
CA LEU A 123 5.84 0.79 4.21
C LEU A 123 6.67 2.08 4.07
N ARG A 124 7.47 2.42 5.07
CA ARG A 124 8.33 3.61 5.05
C ARG A 124 9.43 3.53 3.98
N ARG A 125 10.00 2.34 3.77
CA ARG A 125 10.97 2.10 2.69
C ARG A 125 10.35 2.39 1.33
N LEU A 126 9.16 1.83 1.06
CA LEU A 126 8.44 2.02 -0.20
C LEU A 126 8.00 3.48 -0.40
N GLN A 127 7.51 4.14 0.63
CA GLN A 127 7.18 5.58 0.56
C GLN A 127 8.41 6.41 0.17
N THR A 128 9.54 6.16 0.80
CA THR A 128 10.80 6.85 0.49
C THR A 128 11.24 6.62 -0.96
N GLU A 129 11.20 5.38 -1.44
CA GLU A 129 11.57 5.03 -2.82
C GLU A 129 10.68 5.69 -3.86
N LEU A 130 9.39 5.82 -3.55
CA LEU A 130 8.40 6.42 -4.45
C LEU A 130 8.29 7.95 -4.31
N GLY A 131 9.05 8.56 -3.39
CA GLY A 131 8.99 9.99 -3.11
C GLY A 131 7.67 10.41 -2.49
N ASP A 132 6.99 9.49 -1.80
CA ASP A 132 5.77 9.79 -1.05
C ASP A 132 6.07 9.97 0.43
N GLU A 133 5.35 10.87 1.08
CA GLU A 133 5.56 11.18 2.50
C GLU A 133 4.45 10.59 3.36
N PRO A 134 4.81 9.99 4.52
CA PRO A 134 3.84 9.51 5.49
C PRO A 134 3.04 10.68 6.08
N HIS A 135 1.82 10.40 6.52
CA HIS A 135 1.01 11.36 7.25
C HIS A 135 1.41 11.36 8.73
N ALA A 136 1.91 12.49 9.24
CA ALA A 136 2.52 12.58 10.57
C ALA A 136 1.61 12.06 11.72
N ASN A 137 0.30 12.38 11.68
CA ASN A 137 -0.63 11.92 12.70
C ASN A 137 -0.90 10.40 12.61
N ALA A 138 -0.92 9.83 11.41
CA ALA A 138 -1.10 8.40 11.22
C ALA A 138 0.13 7.63 11.71
N ASP A 139 1.33 8.12 11.43
CA ASP A 139 2.57 7.54 11.93
C ASP A 139 2.64 7.56 13.46
N ALA A 140 2.31 8.69 14.09
CA ALA A 140 2.28 8.81 15.54
C ALA A 140 1.28 7.83 16.19
N GLU A 141 0.13 7.59 15.56
CA GLU A 141 -0.86 6.62 16.04
C GLU A 141 -0.34 5.18 15.89
N LEU A 142 0.32 4.83 14.78
CA LEU A 142 0.92 3.50 14.63
C LEU A 142 2.01 3.26 15.68
N ASP A 143 2.89 4.23 15.89
CA ASP A 143 3.94 4.14 16.91
C ASP A 143 3.34 3.93 18.31
N ARG A 144 2.21 4.59 18.61
CA ARG A 144 1.46 4.40 19.87
C ARG A 144 0.87 3.00 20.00
N LEU A 145 0.32 2.44 18.91
CA LEU A 145 -0.26 1.10 18.91
C LEU A 145 0.81 0.00 19.07
N LEU A 146 2.03 0.26 18.62
CA LEU A 146 3.12 -0.70 18.65
C LEU A 146 4.07 -0.53 19.86
N ALA A 147 3.83 0.45 20.73
CA ALA A 147 4.63 0.67 21.94
C ALA A 147 4.35 -0.37 23.02
#